data_9c913d9d6d374db9b99738af0d3593b3
#
_entry.id   9c913d9d6d374db9b99738af0d3593b3
#
_cell.length_a   1.000
_cell.length_b   1.000
_cell.length_c   1.000
_cell.angle_alpha   90.00
_cell.angle_beta   90.00
_cell.angle_gamma   90.00
#
_symmetry.space_group_name_H-M   'P 1'
#
loop_
_entity.id
_entity.type
_entity.pdbx_description
1 polymer ?
#
loop_
_entity_poly.entity_id
_entity_poly.type
_entity_poly.pdbx_seq_one_letter_code
_entity_poly.pdbx_strand_id
1 'polypeptide(L)'
;MITIKGVVRIPGEKAKVAVESYDDRIDPVGACVGMKGSRIHSIVRELRNENIDVINYTTNLQLYIQRALSPAKVTSLNIDEEAGRVEAFLAPDQVSLAIGRGGTNIRLASKLVSMEIDVYRDDIEIEDDIELDQFSDEIEAWVIAELKKIGCDTAKSVLKLTKEELVSRADLEVETAEHILNVLQKEFEDEE
;
A
#
# COMPACT_ATOMS: atom_id res chain seq x y z
N MET A 1 19.25 12.57 19.43
CA MET A 1 19.99 12.94 18.21
C MET A 1 19.63 11.97 17.11
N ILE A 2 19.37 12.45 15.91
CA ILE A 2 18.95 11.63 14.76
C ILE A 2 20.14 11.41 13.84
N THR A 3 20.31 10.19 13.37
CA THR A 3 21.41 9.80 12.46
C THR A 3 20.83 9.30 11.15
N ILE A 4 21.43 9.68 10.03
CA ILE A 4 21.13 9.14 8.71
C ILE A 4 21.89 7.83 8.54
N LYS A 5 21.20 6.75 8.29
CA LYS A 5 21.73 5.39 8.12
C LYS A 5 21.90 5.01 6.66
N GLY A 6 21.14 5.59 5.76
CA GLY A 6 21.22 5.33 4.34
C GLY A 6 20.54 6.41 3.52
N VAL A 7 21.09 6.70 2.36
CA VAL A 7 20.53 7.64 1.37
C VAL A 7 20.67 7.04 -0.01
N VAL A 8 19.59 7.01 -0.76
CA VAL A 8 19.58 6.67 -2.18
C VAL A 8 18.80 7.71 -2.95
N ARG A 9 19.26 8.09 -4.13
CA ARG A 9 18.70 9.20 -4.90
C ARG A 9 18.67 8.89 -6.40
N ILE A 10 17.63 9.39 -7.04
CA ILE A 10 17.61 9.72 -8.46
C ILE A 10 17.52 11.25 -8.52
N PRO A 11 18.63 11.95 -8.76
CA PRO A 11 18.69 13.40 -8.65
C PRO A 11 17.63 14.11 -9.45
N GLY A 12 16.90 15.04 -8.83
CA GLY A 12 15.82 15.79 -9.44
C GLY A 12 14.48 15.05 -9.53
N GLU A 13 14.42 13.78 -9.15
CA GLU A 13 13.20 12.98 -9.19
C GLU A 13 12.76 12.54 -7.78
N LYS A 14 13.50 11.64 -7.17
CA LYS A 14 13.15 11.03 -5.89
C LYS A 14 14.37 10.60 -5.08
N ALA A 15 14.23 10.65 -3.75
CA ALA A 15 15.18 10.11 -2.80
C ALA A 15 14.47 9.30 -1.71
N LYS A 16 15.17 8.33 -1.15
CA LYS A 16 14.81 7.65 0.10
C LYS A 16 15.91 7.79 1.11
N VAL A 17 15.54 8.19 2.33
CA VAL A 17 16.47 8.44 3.42
C VAL A 17 16.04 7.61 4.63
N ALA A 18 16.91 6.72 5.08
CA ALA A 18 16.71 5.94 6.30
C ALA A 18 17.33 6.67 7.49
N VAL A 19 16.56 6.92 8.52
CA VAL A 19 16.96 7.65 9.73
C VAL A 19 16.71 6.83 10.98
N GLU A 20 17.51 7.05 12.00
CA GLU A 20 17.43 6.40 13.31
C GLU A 20 17.59 7.43 14.42
N SER A 21 16.89 7.25 15.52
CA SER A 21 17.11 7.98 16.77
C SER A 21 17.70 7.06 17.82
N TYR A 22 18.68 7.56 18.58
CA TYR A 22 19.22 6.88 19.76
C TYR A 22 18.38 7.14 21.04
N ASP A 23 17.35 7.96 20.93
CA ASP A 23 16.40 8.23 22.01
C ASP A 23 15.04 7.71 21.59
N ASP A 24 14.55 6.67 22.28
CA ASP A 24 13.29 6.00 21.98
C ASP A 24 12.04 6.90 22.11
N ARG A 25 12.21 8.06 22.76
CA ARG A 25 11.15 9.06 22.91
C ARG A 25 11.01 9.97 21.70
N ILE A 26 11.94 9.90 20.75
CA ILE A 26 11.98 10.74 19.57
C ILE A 26 11.59 9.90 18.35
N ASP A 27 10.53 10.29 17.67
CA ASP A 27 10.21 9.79 16.32
C ASP A 27 11.17 10.42 15.31
N PRO A 28 12.11 9.65 14.74
CA PRO A 28 13.12 10.21 13.84
C PRO A 28 12.52 10.69 12.53
N VAL A 29 11.49 10.04 12.01
CA VAL A 29 10.81 10.42 10.77
C VAL A 29 10.03 11.72 10.97
N GLY A 30 9.21 11.78 12.00
CA GLY A 30 8.43 12.99 12.33
C GLY A 30 9.33 14.20 12.60
N ALA A 31 10.46 14.00 13.25
CA ALA A 31 11.42 15.07 13.51
C ALA A 31 12.11 15.59 12.24
N CYS A 32 12.42 14.71 11.26
CA CYS A 32 12.99 15.10 9.98
C CYS A 32 11.97 15.77 9.06
N VAL A 33 10.75 15.27 9.02
CA VAL A 33 9.66 15.81 8.19
C VAL A 33 9.18 17.15 8.73
N GLY A 34 9.03 17.26 10.05
CA GLY A 34 8.50 18.44 10.74
C GLY A 34 6.97 18.57 10.59
N MET A 35 6.38 19.49 11.35
CA MET A 35 4.94 19.72 11.31
C MET A 35 4.50 20.08 9.89
N LYS A 36 3.53 19.33 9.35
CA LYS A 36 3.00 19.51 7.98
C LYS A 36 4.11 19.56 6.91
N GLY A 37 5.21 18.85 7.12
CA GLY A 37 6.34 18.82 6.18
C GLY A 37 7.22 20.07 6.19
N SER A 38 7.14 20.92 7.20
CA SER A 38 7.83 22.22 7.24
C SER A 38 9.34 22.13 7.06
N ARG A 39 9.98 21.07 7.56
CA ARG A 39 11.42 20.87 7.43
C ARG A 39 11.77 20.24 6.10
N ILE A 40 11.09 19.14 5.74
CA ILE A 40 11.44 18.40 4.52
C ILE A 40 11.15 19.21 3.25
N HIS A 41 10.09 20.01 3.22
CA HIS A 41 9.76 20.84 2.06
C HIS A 41 10.85 21.88 1.73
N SER A 42 11.58 22.34 2.70
CA SER A 42 12.71 23.27 2.46
C SER A 42 13.82 22.56 1.70
N ILE A 43 14.13 21.33 2.08
CA ILE A 43 15.15 20.49 1.42
C ILE A 43 14.69 20.08 0.01
N VAL A 44 13.43 19.67 -0.12
CA VAL A 44 12.83 19.31 -1.41
C VAL A 44 12.96 20.46 -2.42
N ARG A 45 12.68 21.70 -1.98
CA ARG A 45 12.81 22.89 -2.84
C ARG A 45 14.26 23.18 -3.22
N GLU A 46 15.19 23.04 -2.27
CA GLU A 46 16.62 23.23 -2.53
C GLU A 46 17.16 22.22 -3.54
N LEU A 47 16.64 21.01 -3.52
CA LEU A 47 16.97 19.93 -4.46
C LEU A 47 16.12 19.96 -5.75
N ARG A 48 15.57 21.10 -6.12
CA ARG A 48 14.77 21.30 -7.35
C ARG A 48 13.54 20.37 -7.45
N ASN A 49 12.79 20.28 -6.36
CA ASN A 49 11.58 19.46 -6.23
C ASN A 49 11.83 17.94 -6.29
N GLU A 50 13.00 17.49 -5.86
CA GLU A 50 13.25 16.08 -5.63
C GLU A 50 12.39 15.59 -4.45
N ASN A 51 11.51 14.63 -4.70
CA ASN A 51 10.63 14.09 -3.66
C ASN A 51 11.43 13.20 -2.71
N ILE A 52 11.30 13.41 -1.38
CA ILE A 52 12.09 12.71 -0.37
C ILE A 52 11.17 11.87 0.51
N ASP A 53 11.33 10.56 0.48
CA ASP A 53 10.75 9.64 1.44
C ASP A 53 11.70 9.44 2.62
N VAL A 54 11.27 9.80 3.81
CA VAL A 54 12.02 9.56 5.06
C VAL A 54 11.44 8.31 5.72
N ILE A 55 12.29 7.32 5.98
CA ILE A 55 11.88 6.06 6.60
C ILE A 55 12.66 5.78 7.87
N ASN A 56 12.02 5.11 8.82
CA ASN A 56 12.66 4.70 10.06
C ASN A 56 13.53 3.47 9.83
N TYR A 57 14.84 3.61 10.07
CA TYR A 57 15.79 2.51 9.96
C TYR A 57 15.53 1.43 11.02
N THR A 58 15.82 0.20 10.69
CA THR A 58 15.80 -0.94 11.60
C THR A 58 16.81 -1.99 11.16
N THR A 59 17.36 -2.73 12.11
CA THR A 59 18.22 -3.90 11.85
C THR A 59 17.41 -5.13 11.44
N ASN A 60 16.10 -5.15 11.67
CA ASN A 60 15.21 -6.20 11.18
C ASN A 60 15.04 -6.04 9.67
N LEU A 61 15.64 -6.95 8.90
CA LEU A 61 15.68 -6.88 7.44
C LEU A 61 14.28 -6.87 6.81
N GLN A 62 13.39 -7.74 7.26
CA GLN A 62 12.02 -7.83 6.78
C GLN A 62 11.28 -6.49 6.95
N LEU A 63 11.36 -5.91 8.14
CA LEU A 63 10.73 -4.63 8.43
C LEU A 63 11.38 -3.48 7.65
N TYR A 64 12.69 -3.53 7.45
CA TYR A 64 13.41 -2.52 6.68
C TYR A 64 13.00 -2.52 5.21
N ILE A 65 12.86 -3.71 4.61
CA ILE A 65 12.37 -3.86 3.24
C ILE A 65 10.93 -3.34 3.09
N GLN A 66 10.05 -3.68 4.03
CA GLN A 66 8.67 -3.17 4.03
C GLN A 66 8.64 -1.64 4.07
N ARG A 67 9.45 -1.03 4.93
CA ARG A 67 9.55 0.43 5.04
C ARG A 67 10.17 1.06 3.80
N ALA A 68 11.15 0.41 3.19
CA ALA A 68 11.80 0.88 1.96
C ALA A 68 10.83 0.93 0.78
N LEU A 69 9.84 0.04 0.71
CA LEU A 69 8.79 0.02 -0.31
C LEU A 69 7.66 1.04 -0.07
N SER A 70 7.72 1.79 1.03
CA SER A 70 6.78 2.88 1.28
C SER A 70 6.62 3.79 0.04
N PRO A 71 5.42 4.29 -0.28
CA PRO A 71 4.16 4.23 0.48
C PRO A 71 3.35 2.93 0.30
N ALA A 72 3.84 1.96 -0.48
CA ALA A 72 3.14 0.70 -0.68
C ALA A 72 3.12 -0.15 0.60
N LYS A 73 2.01 -0.83 0.80
CA LYS A 73 1.82 -1.79 1.90
C LYS A 73 2.11 -3.20 1.40
N VAL A 74 3.08 -3.86 2.00
CA VAL A 74 3.48 -5.23 1.66
C VAL A 74 2.68 -6.21 2.50
N THR A 75 2.13 -7.25 1.86
CA THR A 75 1.40 -8.33 2.54
C THR A 75 2.37 -9.34 3.13
N SER A 76 3.31 -9.83 2.33
CA SER A 76 4.33 -10.79 2.74
C SER A 76 5.63 -10.62 1.96
N LEU A 77 6.71 -11.13 2.52
CA LEU A 77 8.03 -11.14 1.91
C LEU A 77 8.63 -12.55 1.96
N ASN A 78 9.27 -12.94 0.86
CA ASN A 78 10.15 -14.09 0.81
C ASN A 78 11.57 -13.55 0.54
N ILE A 79 12.48 -13.74 1.51
CA ILE A 79 13.82 -13.15 1.48
C ILE A 79 14.84 -14.27 1.32
N ASP A 80 15.62 -14.21 0.25
CA ASP A 80 16.79 -15.04 0.02
C ASP A 80 18.06 -14.18 0.18
N GLU A 81 18.62 -14.21 1.39
CA GLU A 81 19.81 -13.41 1.71
C GLU A 81 21.05 -13.89 0.97
N GLU A 82 21.16 -15.20 0.68
CA GLU A 82 22.30 -15.76 -0.03
C GLU A 82 22.32 -15.32 -1.49
N ALA A 83 21.14 -15.33 -2.13
CA ALA A 83 20.99 -14.84 -3.51
C ALA A 83 20.89 -13.31 -3.59
N GLY A 84 20.68 -12.62 -2.48
CA GLY A 84 20.45 -11.17 -2.46
C GLY A 84 19.15 -10.76 -3.14
N ARG A 85 18.11 -11.59 -3.06
CA ARG A 85 16.81 -11.38 -3.71
C ARG A 85 15.66 -11.37 -2.71
N VAL A 86 14.67 -10.59 -3.03
CA VAL A 86 13.43 -10.47 -2.25
C VAL A 86 12.23 -10.56 -3.20
N GLU A 87 11.29 -11.43 -2.88
CA GLU A 87 9.98 -11.45 -3.49
C GLU A 87 8.99 -10.78 -2.55
N ALA A 88 8.41 -9.67 -2.99
CA ALA A 88 7.42 -8.91 -2.23
C ALA A 88 6.03 -9.14 -2.80
N PHE A 89 5.13 -9.62 -1.97
CA PHE A 89 3.73 -9.88 -2.33
C PHE A 89 2.85 -8.75 -1.80
N LEU A 90 2.06 -8.14 -2.68
CA LEU A 90 1.23 -6.99 -2.38
C LEU A 90 -0.17 -7.17 -2.96
N ALA A 91 -1.16 -6.58 -2.29
CA ALA A 91 -2.49 -6.47 -2.86
C ALA A 91 -2.44 -5.77 -4.23
N PRO A 92 -3.32 -6.12 -5.19
CA PRO A 92 -3.27 -5.60 -6.56
C PRO A 92 -3.22 -4.08 -6.66
N ASP A 93 -3.92 -3.36 -5.79
CA ASP A 93 -3.92 -1.89 -5.71
C ASP A 93 -2.62 -1.29 -5.18
N GLN A 94 -1.79 -2.09 -4.49
CA GLN A 94 -0.51 -1.66 -3.92
C GLN A 94 0.69 -1.88 -4.87
N VAL A 95 0.56 -2.72 -5.88
CA VAL A 95 1.66 -3.07 -6.78
C VAL A 95 2.18 -1.85 -7.54
N SER A 96 1.31 -1.02 -8.08
CA SER A 96 1.70 0.20 -8.79
C SER A 96 2.40 1.22 -7.90
N LEU A 97 2.00 1.30 -6.62
CA LEU A 97 2.68 2.15 -5.62
C LEU A 97 4.09 1.63 -5.30
N ALA A 98 4.25 0.31 -5.17
CA ALA A 98 5.55 -0.29 -4.90
C ALA A 98 6.55 -0.06 -6.04
N ILE A 99 6.11 -0.21 -7.28
CA ILE A 99 6.92 0.04 -8.47
C ILE A 99 7.23 1.53 -8.60
N GLY A 100 6.20 2.35 -8.44
CA GLY A 100 6.29 3.80 -8.62
C GLY A 100 6.38 4.21 -10.09
N ARG A 101 6.29 5.51 -10.33
CA ARG A 101 6.37 6.10 -11.68
C ARG A 101 7.72 5.82 -12.32
N GLY A 102 7.72 5.15 -13.47
CA GLY A 102 8.96 4.76 -14.17
C GLY A 102 9.84 3.78 -13.40
N GLY A 103 9.29 3.04 -12.42
CA GLY A 103 10.02 2.09 -11.60
C GLY A 103 10.95 2.73 -10.55
N THR A 104 10.78 4.03 -10.28
CA THR A 104 11.68 4.77 -9.37
C THR A 104 11.59 4.28 -7.93
N ASN A 105 10.40 3.96 -7.44
CA ASN A 105 10.22 3.54 -6.04
C ASN A 105 10.90 2.20 -5.75
N ILE A 106 10.65 1.18 -6.55
CA ILE A 106 11.26 -0.15 -6.37
C ILE A 106 12.77 -0.12 -6.57
N ARG A 107 13.26 0.68 -7.54
CA ARG A 107 14.69 0.82 -7.80
C ARG A 107 15.42 1.45 -6.62
N LEU A 108 14.86 2.49 -6.02
CA LEU A 108 15.44 3.12 -4.83
C LEU A 108 15.35 2.21 -3.61
N ALA A 109 14.23 1.51 -3.41
CA ALA A 109 14.09 0.54 -2.33
C ALA A 109 15.15 -0.57 -2.43
N SER A 110 15.34 -1.15 -3.62
CA SER A 110 16.37 -2.17 -3.87
C SER A 110 17.78 -1.67 -3.55
N LYS A 111 18.11 -0.46 -3.96
CA LYS A 111 19.42 0.17 -3.63
C LYS A 111 19.58 0.42 -2.15
N LEU A 112 18.53 0.86 -1.46
CA LEU A 112 18.59 1.20 -0.05
C LEU A 112 18.86 -0.03 0.82
N VAL A 113 18.20 -1.15 0.52
CA VAL A 113 18.37 -2.42 1.24
C VAL A 113 19.47 -3.31 0.68
N SER A 114 20.11 -2.91 -0.43
CA SER A 114 21.16 -3.66 -1.14
C SER A 114 20.72 -5.07 -1.57
N MET A 115 19.48 -5.22 -1.97
CA MET A 115 18.91 -6.48 -2.46
C MET A 115 18.06 -6.21 -3.68
N GLU A 116 17.96 -7.18 -4.59
CA GLU A 116 17.04 -7.12 -5.72
C GLU A 116 15.63 -7.44 -5.25
N ILE A 117 14.68 -6.53 -5.50
CA ILE A 117 13.28 -6.69 -5.09
C ILE A 117 12.43 -6.93 -6.32
N ASP A 118 11.73 -8.07 -6.34
CA ASP A 118 10.70 -8.40 -7.30
C ASP A 118 9.32 -8.27 -6.63
N VAL A 119 8.37 -7.64 -7.33
CA VAL A 119 7.02 -7.40 -6.81
C VAL A 119 6.03 -8.31 -7.51
N TYR A 120 5.23 -9.01 -6.72
CA TYR A 120 4.17 -9.90 -7.17
C TYR A 120 2.82 -9.48 -6.59
N ARG A 121 1.77 -9.74 -7.35
CA ARG A 121 0.42 -9.63 -6.81
C ARG A 121 0.21 -10.75 -5.80
N ASP A 122 -0.29 -10.38 -4.65
CA ASP A 122 -0.87 -11.31 -3.71
C ASP A 122 -2.32 -11.55 -4.16
N ASP A 123 -2.46 -12.28 -5.25
CA ASP A 123 -3.73 -12.86 -5.65
C ASP A 123 -3.93 -14.04 -4.67
N ILE A 124 -4.40 -13.71 -3.48
CA ILE A 124 -5.04 -14.73 -2.66
C ILE A 124 -6.25 -15.12 -3.50
N GLU A 125 -6.13 -16.19 -4.28
CA GLU A 125 -7.28 -16.96 -4.73
C GLU A 125 -7.98 -17.38 -3.43
N ILE A 126 -8.94 -16.58 -3.02
CA ILE A 126 -9.89 -16.98 -2.01
C ILE A 126 -10.73 -18.00 -2.76
N GLU A 127 -10.41 -19.28 -2.56
CA GLU A 127 -11.05 -20.42 -3.24
C GLU A 127 -12.59 -20.41 -3.15
N ASP A 128 -13.17 -19.48 -2.35
CA ASP A 128 -14.61 -19.34 -2.11
C ASP A 128 -15.10 -17.89 -2.33
N ASP A 129 -14.54 -17.16 -3.28
CA ASP A 129 -15.07 -15.82 -3.62
C ASP A 129 -15.99 -15.89 -4.83
N ILE A 130 -17.05 -15.09 -4.81
CA ILE A 130 -18.12 -15.10 -5.82
C ILE A 130 -18.08 -13.79 -6.58
N GLU A 131 -18.11 -13.87 -7.92
CA GLU A 131 -18.18 -12.67 -8.76
C GLU A 131 -19.51 -11.94 -8.58
N LEU A 132 -19.49 -10.61 -8.54
CA LEU A 132 -20.69 -9.79 -8.35
C LEU A 132 -21.76 -10.00 -9.42
N ASP A 133 -21.37 -10.43 -10.63
CA ASP A 133 -22.31 -10.71 -11.71
C ASP A 133 -23.28 -11.87 -11.39
N GLN A 134 -22.89 -12.75 -10.48
CA GLN A 134 -23.75 -13.84 -10.02
C GLN A 134 -24.91 -13.37 -9.13
N PHE A 135 -24.80 -12.17 -8.58
CA PHE A 135 -25.84 -11.54 -7.77
C PHE A 135 -26.79 -10.63 -8.57
N SER A 136 -26.79 -10.73 -9.89
CA SER A 136 -27.63 -9.90 -10.77
C SER A 136 -29.14 -10.02 -10.53
N ASP A 137 -29.59 -11.09 -9.87
CA ASP A 137 -30.99 -11.31 -9.48
C ASP A 137 -31.38 -10.58 -8.18
N GLU A 138 -30.37 -10.24 -7.33
CA GLU A 138 -30.58 -9.63 -6.02
C GLU A 138 -30.02 -8.20 -5.94
N ILE A 139 -29.01 -7.88 -6.76
CA ILE A 139 -28.37 -6.56 -6.84
C ILE A 139 -28.59 -5.97 -8.23
N GLU A 140 -29.06 -4.75 -8.29
CA GLU A 140 -29.30 -4.05 -9.55
C GLU A 140 -28.02 -3.88 -10.38
N ALA A 141 -28.13 -4.06 -11.70
CA ALA A 141 -26.98 -4.06 -12.61
C ALA A 141 -26.15 -2.76 -12.56
N TRP A 142 -26.80 -1.61 -12.36
CA TRP A 142 -26.10 -0.33 -12.23
C TRP A 142 -25.25 -0.26 -10.96
N VAL A 143 -25.70 -0.88 -9.87
CA VAL A 143 -24.97 -0.96 -8.61
C VAL A 143 -23.73 -1.82 -8.77
N ILE A 144 -23.86 -2.98 -9.42
CA ILE A 144 -22.71 -3.84 -9.76
C ILE A 144 -21.69 -3.07 -10.60
N ALA A 145 -22.16 -2.29 -11.58
CA ALA A 145 -21.28 -1.47 -12.40
C ALA A 145 -20.53 -0.40 -11.59
N GLU A 146 -21.18 0.27 -10.64
CA GLU A 146 -20.54 1.25 -9.77
C GLU A 146 -19.51 0.59 -8.83
N LEU A 147 -19.82 -0.59 -8.28
CA LEU A 147 -18.87 -1.35 -7.46
C LEU A 147 -17.62 -1.78 -8.24
N LYS A 148 -17.80 -2.23 -9.49
CA LYS A 148 -16.68 -2.57 -10.37
C LYS A 148 -15.79 -1.37 -10.72
N LYS A 149 -16.37 -0.19 -10.88
CA LYS A 149 -15.60 1.05 -11.12
C LYS A 149 -14.64 1.40 -9.98
N ILE A 150 -15.00 1.08 -8.73
CA ILE A 150 -14.13 1.29 -7.56
C ILE A 150 -13.17 0.13 -7.30
N GLY A 151 -13.14 -0.88 -8.17
CA GLY A 151 -12.24 -2.03 -8.09
C GLY A 151 -12.77 -3.22 -7.31
N CYS A 152 -14.08 -3.28 -7.05
CA CYS A 152 -14.75 -4.41 -6.40
C CYS A 152 -15.41 -5.30 -7.44
N ASP A 153 -14.76 -6.39 -7.84
CA ASP A 153 -15.28 -7.37 -8.80
C ASP A 153 -15.96 -8.57 -8.14
N THR A 154 -15.69 -8.80 -6.86
CA THR A 154 -16.14 -9.97 -6.10
C THR A 154 -16.86 -9.59 -4.81
N ALA A 155 -17.68 -10.52 -4.30
CA ALA A 155 -18.46 -10.34 -3.06
C ALA A 155 -17.56 -10.03 -1.85
N LYS A 156 -16.47 -10.77 -1.67
CA LYS A 156 -15.52 -10.52 -0.55
C LYS A 156 -14.79 -9.20 -0.68
N SER A 157 -14.53 -8.70 -1.89
CA SER A 157 -13.94 -7.38 -2.09
C SER A 157 -14.86 -6.26 -1.61
N VAL A 158 -16.17 -6.40 -1.80
CA VAL A 158 -17.18 -5.46 -1.28
C VAL A 158 -17.31 -5.55 0.24
N LEU A 159 -17.31 -6.77 0.80
CA LEU A 159 -17.42 -6.99 2.25
C LEU A 159 -16.22 -6.48 3.05
N LYS A 160 -15.08 -6.23 2.40
CA LYS A 160 -13.92 -5.57 3.02
C LYS A 160 -14.12 -4.07 3.24
N LEU A 161 -15.09 -3.45 2.56
CA LEU A 161 -15.41 -2.04 2.68
C LEU A 161 -16.48 -1.82 3.76
N THR A 162 -16.38 -0.69 4.44
CA THR A 162 -17.43 -0.24 5.36
C THR A 162 -18.62 0.35 4.58
N LYS A 163 -19.76 0.46 5.23
CA LYS A 163 -20.94 1.11 4.66
C LYS A 163 -20.64 2.55 4.22
N GLU A 164 -19.91 3.30 5.03
CA GLU A 164 -19.50 4.67 4.75
C GLU A 164 -18.58 4.76 3.53
N GLU A 165 -17.69 3.79 3.34
CA GLU A 165 -16.82 3.72 2.17
C GLU A 165 -17.61 3.39 0.91
N LEU A 166 -18.60 2.50 0.96
CA LEU A 166 -19.47 2.20 -0.17
C LEU A 166 -20.29 3.42 -0.59
N VAL A 167 -20.85 4.15 0.37
CA VAL A 167 -21.60 5.39 0.10
C VAL A 167 -20.72 6.44 -0.56
N SER A 168 -19.50 6.65 -0.03
CA SER A 168 -18.63 7.73 -0.49
C SER A 168 -17.88 7.41 -1.78
N ARG A 169 -17.50 6.15 -2.00
CA ARG A 169 -16.66 5.73 -3.14
C ARG A 169 -17.47 5.27 -4.34
N ALA A 170 -18.59 4.57 -4.10
CA ALA A 170 -19.45 4.05 -5.15
C ALA A 170 -20.68 4.94 -5.41
N ASP A 171 -20.79 6.09 -4.73
CA ASP A 171 -21.92 7.03 -4.85
C ASP A 171 -23.29 6.37 -4.63
N LEU A 172 -23.34 5.47 -3.64
CA LEU A 172 -24.55 4.72 -3.29
C LEU A 172 -25.30 5.39 -2.14
N GLU A 173 -26.64 5.24 -2.15
CA GLU A 173 -27.45 5.61 -1.00
C GLU A 173 -27.18 4.65 0.17
N VAL A 174 -27.34 5.14 1.41
CA VAL A 174 -27.11 4.37 2.63
C VAL A 174 -27.92 3.07 2.66
N GLU A 175 -29.20 3.13 2.27
CA GLU A 175 -30.08 1.97 2.22
C GLU A 175 -29.63 0.91 1.20
N THR A 176 -29.12 1.36 0.05
CA THR A 176 -28.56 0.50 -0.99
C THR A 176 -27.28 -0.18 -0.50
N ALA A 177 -26.38 0.56 0.14
CA ALA A 177 -25.15 0.01 0.71
C ALA A 177 -25.43 -1.05 1.80
N GLU A 178 -26.41 -0.80 2.69
CA GLU A 178 -26.85 -1.78 3.68
C GLU A 178 -27.45 -3.02 3.06
N HIS A 179 -28.29 -2.85 2.03
CA HIS A 179 -28.90 -3.98 1.31
C HIS A 179 -27.83 -4.89 0.68
N ILE A 180 -26.85 -4.31 -0.01
CA ILE A 180 -25.75 -5.03 -0.65
C ILE A 180 -24.96 -5.83 0.37
N LEU A 181 -24.53 -5.19 1.47
CA LEU A 181 -23.77 -5.86 2.52
C LEU A 181 -24.55 -7.04 3.12
N ASN A 182 -25.85 -6.88 3.35
CA ASN A 182 -26.71 -7.94 3.87
C ASN A 182 -26.86 -9.10 2.88
N VAL A 183 -27.05 -8.81 1.59
CA VAL A 183 -27.17 -9.84 0.54
C VAL A 183 -25.90 -10.66 0.45
N LEU A 184 -24.74 -9.97 0.35
CA LEU A 184 -23.46 -10.64 0.21
C LEU A 184 -23.04 -11.41 1.48
N GLN A 185 -23.39 -10.91 2.66
CA GLN A 185 -23.07 -11.56 3.93
C GLN A 185 -23.85 -12.86 4.14
N LYS A 186 -25.12 -12.89 3.73
CA LYS A 186 -25.96 -14.09 3.82
C LYS A 186 -25.40 -15.27 3.02
N GLU A 187 -24.83 -15.02 1.85
CA GLU A 187 -24.29 -16.07 0.99
C GLU A 187 -23.15 -16.83 1.68
N PHE A 188 -22.36 -16.15 2.49
CA PHE A 188 -21.25 -16.77 3.23
C PHE A 188 -21.65 -17.33 4.60
N GLU A 189 -22.81 -16.94 5.15
CA GLU A 189 -23.35 -17.50 6.39
C GLU A 189 -24.06 -18.85 6.17
N ASP A 190 -24.59 -19.11 4.96
CA ASP A 190 -25.29 -20.35 4.63
C ASP A 190 -24.33 -21.52 4.31
N GLU A 191 -23.01 -21.30 4.25
CA GLU A 191 -21.99 -22.33 3.99
C GLU A 191 -21.33 -22.93 5.26
N GLU A 192 -21.69 -22.51 6.48
CA GLU A 192 -21.30 -23.11 7.74
C GLU A 192 -22.36 -24.13 8.22
#